data_7ff73a522dcb7bbfbef23a654625f2be
#
_entry.id   7ff73a522dcb7bbfbef23a654625f2be
#
_cell.length_a   1.000
_cell.length_b   1.000
_cell.length_c   1.000
_cell.angle_alpha   90.00
_cell.angle_beta   90.00
_cell.angle_gamma   90.00
#
_symmetry.space_group_name_H-M   'P 1'
#
loop_
_entity.id
_entity.type
_entity.pdbx_description
1 polymer ?
#
loop_
_entity_poly.entity_id
_entity_poly.type
_entity_poly.pdbx_seq_one_letter_code
_entity_poly.pdbx_strand_id
1 'polypeptide(L)'
;LDIFSFWDSGRQNAPAAVQTCLSRWEEMNPEHRLVVLDARDMADLLSDMPFDINLLPVQARSDILRVRLLRQHGGAWVDATLLPLLPLDRYADVYTGKTGFFAFAGPPSHWRLGNFFLIAHAGNAFIRALDDAIRAYWTHPRQLYDLRIQPTWPPGKKLTIRALLTKGMGKGYLDFFTRWRADLLYPVSPLGRQGDYFPYFWEQYLMMQLIDTDPKARAIVEAMTYRHHDLCHMVQNAREHFGPDFVRTVPMALRCSPVQKLDWRVDWPPEVFALPAEESILI
;
A
#
# COMPACT_ATOMS: atom_id res chain seq x y z
N LEU A 1 -15.42 12.90 4.35
CA LEU A 1 -14.07 12.37 4.64
C LEU A 1 -13.01 13.18 3.92
N ASP A 2 -11.79 13.29 4.50
CA ASP A 2 -10.62 13.71 3.74
C ASP A 2 -10.04 12.51 2.98
N ILE A 3 -9.68 12.75 1.71
CA ILE A 3 -8.99 11.79 0.85
C ILE A 3 -7.56 12.28 0.70
N PHE A 4 -6.59 11.53 1.19
CA PHE A 4 -5.17 11.87 1.15
C PHE A 4 -4.47 11.11 0.04
N SER A 5 -3.61 11.80 -0.69
CA SER A 5 -2.70 11.22 -1.67
C SER A 5 -1.36 11.93 -1.62
N PHE A 6 -0.34 11.32 -2.21
CA PHE A 6 1.00 11.90 -2.23
C PHE A 6 1.67 11.72 -3.59
N TRP A 7 2.32 12.78 -4.05
CA TRP A 7 3.21 12.74 -5.19
C TRP A 7 4.39 13.68 -4.96
N ASP A 8 5.62 13.14 -4.89
CA ASP A 8 6.82 13.82 -4.40
C ASP A 8 7.10 15.18 -5.06
N SER A 9 6.94 15.27 -6.38
CA SER A 9 7.12 16.52 -7.14
C SER A 9 5.88 17.41 -7.23
N GLY A 10 4.81 17.07 -6.50
CA GLY A 10 3.51 17.74 -6.55
C GLY A 10 2.64 17.33 -7.73
N ARG A 11 1.30 17.51 -7.57
CA ARG A 11 0.29 17.12 -8.56
C ARG A 11 0.59 17.65 -9.97
N GLN A 12 1.04 18.91 -10.06
CA GLN A 12 1.25 19.58 -11.36
C GLN A 12 2.39 18.97 -12.17
N ASN A 13 3.37 18.36 -11.48
CA ASN A 13 4.54 17.73 -12.10
C ASN A 13 4.39 16.21 -12.22
N ALA A 14 3.21 15.69 -11.89
CA ALA A 14 2.95 14.26 -11.97
C ALA A 14 2.77 13.79 -13.42
N PRO A 15 3.10 12.53 -13.75
CA PRO A 15 2.79 11.92 -15.04
C PRO A 15 1.29 11.96 -15.37
N ALA A 16 0.94 11.95 -16.65
CA ALA A 16 -0.45 12.05 -17.12
C ALA A 16 -1.39 11.02 -16.47
N ALA A 17 -0.96 9.77 -16.33
CA ALA A 17 -1.76 8.73 -15.66
C ALA A 17 -2.07 9.07 -14.20
N VAL A 18 -1.11 9.65 -13.48
CA VAL A 18 -1.29 10.10 -12.08
C VAL A 18 -2.24 11.29 -12.02
N GLN A 19 -2.04 12.29 -12.91
CA GLN A 19 -2.94 13.45 -12.97
C GLN A 19 -4.38 13.00 -13.26
N THR A 20 -4.58 12.07 -14.19
CA THR A 20 -5.90 11.51 -14.51
C THR A 20 -6.53 10.82 -13.29
N CYS A 21 -5.77 10.00 -12.56
CA CYS A 21 -6.27 9.36 -11.34
C CYS A 21 -6.70 10.39 -10.29
N LEU A 22 -5.84 11.39 -10.01
CA LEU A 22 -6.11 12.42 -9.00
C LEU A 22 -7.30 13.29 -9.39
N SER A 23 -7.41 13.73 -10.67
CA SER A 23 -8.55 14.49 -11.15
C SER A 23 -9.85 13.71 -11.01
N ARG A 24 -9.81 12.41 -11.31
CA ARG A 24 -10.99 11.57 -11.16
C ARG A 24 -11.41 11.36 -9.69
N TRP A 25 -10.46 11.27 -8.76
CA TRP A 25 -10.77 11.25 -7.33
C TRP A 25 -11.53 12.52 -6.92
N GLU A 26 -11.10 13.69 -7.39
CA GLU A 26 -11.73 14.98 -7.11
C GLU A 26 -13.12 15.09 -7.75
N GLU A 27 -13.23 14.75 -9.04
CA GLU A 27 -14.48 14.84 -9.81
C GLU A 27 -15.57 13.90 -9.27
N MET A 28 -15.22 12.68 -8.89
CA MET A 28 -16.17 11.68 -8.41
C MET A 28 -16.57 11.87 -6.95
N ASN A 29 -15.83 12.69 -6.18
CA ASN A 29 -16.04 12.87 -4.75
C ASN A 29 -16.14 14.34 -4.37
N PRO A 30 -17.07 15.12 -4.94
CA PRO A 30 -17.15 16.57 -4.72
C PRO A 30 -17.48 16.96 -3.27
N GLU A 31 -18.11 16.04 -2.50
CA GLU A 31 -18.41 16.24 -1.08
C GLU A 31 -17.22 15.90 -0.16
N HIS A 32 -16.10 15.43 -0.73
CA HIS A 32 -14.89 15.07 -0.01
C HIS A 32 -13.74 15.98 -0.43
N ARG A 33 -12.87 16.28 0.51
CA ARG A 33 -11.68 17.08 0.21
C ARG A 33 -10.54 16.15 -0.21
N LEU A 34 -10.12 16.23 -1.48
CA LEU A 34 -8.88 15.61 -1.92
C LEU A 34 -7.68 16.48 -1.53
N VAL A 35 -6.79 15.93 -0.72
CA VAL A 35 -5.55 16.56 -0.27
C VAL A 35 -4.38 15.82 -0.92
N VAL A 36 -3.77 16.44 -1.92
CA VAL A 36 -2.59 15.88 -2.62
C VAL A 36 -1.35 16.56 -2.06
N LEU A 37 -0.57 15.80 -1.29
CA LEU A 37 0.63 16.29 -0.63
C LEU A 37 1.86 16.13 -1.53
N ASP A 38 2.84 17.00 -1.32
CA ASP A 38 4.15 16.95 -1.97
C ASP A 38 5.29 16.71 -0.96
N ALA A 39 6.54 16.79 -1.43
CA ALA A 39 7.72 16.57 -0.59
C ALA A 39 7.84 17.58 0.56
N ARG A 40 7.32 18.82 0.41
CA ARG A 40 7.39 19.87 1.43
C ARG A 40 6.38 19.58 2.53
N ASP A 41 5.12 19.32 2.16
CA ASP A 41 4.07 18.93 3.11
C ASP A 41 4.50 17.72 3.94
N MET A 42 5.13 16.74 3.28
CA MET A 42 5.63 15.54 3.95
C MET A 42 6.74 15.85 4.96
N ALA A 43 7.70 16.73 4.62
CA ALA A 43 8.77 17.10 5.53
C ALA A 43 8.21 17.79 6.79
N ASP A 44 7.22 18.65 6.65
CA ASP A 44 6.56 19.32 7.77
C ASP A 44 5.78 18.34 8.66
N LEU A 45 4.99 17.44 8.04
CA LEU A 45 4.17 16.46 8.76
C LEU A 45 4.99 15.37 9.47
N LEU A 46 6.20 15.10 9.03
CA LEU A 46 7.11 14.12 9.60
C LEU A 46 8.31 14.75 10.34
N SER A 47 8.24 16.04 10.66
CA SER A 47 9.31 16.79 11.34
C SER A 47 9.60 16.29 12.76
N ASP A 48 8.69 15.50 13.36
CA ASP A 48 8.87 14.88 14.68
C ASP A 48 9.62 13.54 14.65
N MET A 49 10.05 13.10 13.47
CA MET A 49 10.91 11.91 13.35
C MET A 49 12.28 12.17 13.99
N PRO A 50 12.92 11.16 14.63
CA PRO A 50 14.18 11.34 15.36
C PRO A 50 15.42 11.55 14.47
N PHE A 51 15.21 11.67 13.14
CA PHE A 51 16.25 11.91 12.15
C PHE A 51 15.67 12.65 10.93
N ASP A 52 16.53 13.17 10.06
CA ASP A 52 16.08 13.80 8.82
C ASP A 52 15.39 12.77 7.90
N ILE A 53 14.08 12.96 7.70
CA ILE A 53 13.25 12.07 6.89
C ILE A 53 13.72 11.96 5.44
N ASN A 54 14.44 12.95 4.92
CA ASN A 54 14.99 12.94 3.56
C ASN A 54 16.10 11.90 3.35
N LEU A 55 16.63 11.33 4.44
CA LEU A 55 17.54 10.18 4.38
C LEU A 55 16.84 8.89 3.95
N LEU A 56 15.49 8.85 3.98
CA LEU A 56 14.72 7.70 3.53
C LEU A 56 14.30 7.84 2.06
N PRO A 57 14.19 6.71 1.33
CA PRO A 57 13.56 6.71 0.02
C PRO A 57 12.11 7.22 0.08
N VAL A 58 11.66 7.87 -0.99
CA VAL A 58 10.32 8.47 -1.08
C VAL A 58 9.19 7.46 -0.75
N GLN A 59 9.34 6.20 -1.13
CA GLN A 59 8.37 5.14 -0.84
C GLN A 59 8.21 4.93 0.67
N ALA A 60 9.32 4.79 1.40
CA ALA A 60 9.29 4.60 2.86
C ALA A 60 8.71 5.82 3.57
N ARG A 61 9.03 7.03 3.10
CA ARG A 61 8.44 8.27 3.61
C ARG A 61 6.94 8.31 3.40
N SER A 62 6.48 7.94 2.20
CA SER A 62 5.05 7.85 1.87
C SER A 62 4.31 6.81 2.73
N ASP A 63 4.97 5.67 3.02
CA ASP A 63 4.42 4.64 3.91
C ASP A 63 4.22 5.17 5.34
N ILE A 64 5.16 5.96 5.87
CA ILE A 64 5.01 6.60 7.18
C ILE A 64 3.90 7.66 7.15
N LEU A 65 3.90 8.50 6.10
CA LEU A 65 2.98 9.63 5.95
C LEU A 65 1.51 9.17 5.96
N ARG A 66 1.18 8.10 5.22
CA ARG A 66 -0.21 7.61 5.12
C ARG A 66 -0.80 7.23 6.48
N VAL A 67 -0.01 6.54 7.29
CA VAL A 67 -0.46 6.09 8.61
C VAL A 67 -0.57 7.27 9.58
N ARG A 68 0.37 8.23 9.49
CA ARG A 68 0.34 9.44 10.29
C ARG A 68 -0.92 10.28 10.03
N LEU A 69 -1.27 10.50 8.76
CA LEU A 69 -2.47 11.24 8.37
C LEU A 69 -3.74 10.54 8.84
N LEU A 70 -3.85 9.24 8.62
CA LEU A 70 -5.01 8.47 9.05
C LEU A 70 -5.13 8.40 10.58
N ARG A 71 -4.01 8.42 11.31
CA ARG A 71 -4.02 8.53 12.78
C ARG A 71 -4.56 9.87 13.24
N GLN A 72 -4.15 10.96 12.61
CA GLN A 72 -4.50 12.32 13.00
C GLN A 72 -5.93 12.69 12.62
N HIS A 73 -6.35 12.32 11.43
CA HIS A 73 -7.59 12.82 10.82
C HIS A 73 -8.63 11.74 10.56
N GLY A 74 -8.23 10.47 10.47
CA GLY A 74 -9.06 9.45 9.79
C GLY A 74 -9.12 9.74 8.29
N GLY A 75 -10.15 9.21 7.61
CA GLY A 75 -10.34 9.44 6.18
C GLY A 75 -9.85 8.29 5.31
N ALA A 76 -9.48 8.59 4.08
CA ALA A 76 -8.98 7.61 3.12
C ALA A 76 -7.59 8.01 2.62
N TRP A 77 -6.67 7.05 2.60
CA TRP A 77 -5.44 7.13 1.83
C TRP A 77 -5.62 6.45 0.49
N VAL A 78 -5.24 7.14 -0.58
CA VAL A 78 -5.22 6.59 -1.94
C VAL A 78 -3.85 6.85 -2.57
N ASP A 79 -3.16 5.81 -3.00
CA ASP A 79 -1.96 6.03 -3.81
C ASP A 79 -2.31 6.82 -5.07
N ALA A 80 -1.46 7.74 -5.49
CA ALA A 80 -1.72 8.64 -6.62
C ALA A 80 -1.94 7.93 -7.97
N THR A 81 -1.63 6.64 -8.05
CA THR A 81 -1.88 5.78 -9.21
C THR A 81 -3.12 4.90 -9.07
N LEU A 82 -3.93 5.14 -8.05
CA LEU A 82 -5.17 4.41 -7.85
C LEU A 82 -6.30 5.11 -8.62
N LEU A 83 -6.84 4.44 -9.62
CA LEU A 83 -7.92 4.93 -10.46
C LEU A 83 -9.26 4.63 -9.80
N PRO A 84 -10.07 5.61 -9.38
CA PRO A 84 -11.41 5.37 -8.89
C PRO A 84 -12.37 5.09 -10.05
N LEU A 85 -13.30 4.17 -9.83
CA LEU A 85 -14.36 3.78 -10.76
C LEU A 85 -15.74 4.02 -10.18
N LEU A 86 -15.83 4.20 -8.86
CA LEU A 86 -17.03 4.61 -8.12
C LEU A 86 -16.70 5.73 -7.13
N PRO A 87 -17.69 6.60 -6.82
CA PRO A 87 -17.57 7.51 -5.69
C PRO A 87 -17.31 6.76 -4.38
N LEU A 88 -16.50 7.34 -3.49
CA LEU A 88 -16.11 6.72 -2.23
C LEU A 88 -17.32 6.36 -1.35
N ASP A 89 -18.33 7.22 -1.31
CA ASP A 89 -19.55 7.01 -0.53
C ASP A 89 -20.34 5.76 -0.92
N ARG A 90 -20.16 5.24 -2.14
CA ARG A 90 -20.85 4.05 -2.60
C ARG A 90 -20.38 2.78 -1.90
N TYR A 91 -19.16 2.79 -1.33
CA TYR A 91 -18.57 1.57 -0.77
C TYR A 91 -17.82 1.77 0.55
N ALA A 92 -17.47 3.01 0.95
CA ALA A 92 -16.66 3.23 2.14
C ALA A 92 -17.28 2.64 3.41
N ASP A 93 -18.57 2.87 3.66
CA ASP A 93 -19.29 2.37 4.83
C ASP A 93 -19.41 0.83 4.80
N VAL A 94 -19.64 0.26 3.63
CA VAL A 94 -19.68 -1.20 3.44
C VAL A 94 -18.32 -1.82 3.74
N TYR A 95 -17.25 -1.17 3.31
CA TYR A 95 -15.89 -1.67 3.47
C TYR A 95 -15.40 -1.54 4.90
N THR A 96 -15.61 -0.40 5.54
CA THR A 96 -15.17 -0.17 6.92
C THR A 96 -16.06 -0.90 7.95
N GLY A 97 -17.34 -1.09 7.64
CA GLY A 97 -18.29 -1.81 8.47
C GLY A 97 -18.22 -1.36 9.94
N LYS A 98 -18.32 -2.34 10.86
CA LYS A 98 -18.26 -2.07 12.31
C LYS A 98 -16.84 -1.78 12.83
N THR A 99 -15.82 -2.11 12.05
CA THR A 99 -14.40 -1.96 12.49
C THR A 99 -13.89 -0.54 12.32
N GLY A 100 -14.52 0.26 11.47
CA GLY A 100 -14.04 1.58 11.06
C GLY A 100 -12.68 1.53 10.37
N PHE A 101 -12.30 0.37 9.79
CA PHE A 101 -11.04 0.18 9.09
C PHE A 101 -11.24 -0.69 7.85
N PHE A 102 -10.53 -0.36 6.78
CA PHE A 102 -10.46 -1.18 5.59
C PHE A 102 -9.08 -1.11 4.93
N ALA A 103 -8.63 -2.26 4.43
CA ALA A 103 -7.55 -2.43 3.48
C ALA A 103 -7.85 -3.61 2.57
N PHE A 104 -7.41 -3.57 1.31
CA PHE A 104 -7.39 -4.79 0.50
C PHE A 104 -6.41 -5.79 1.11
N ALA A 105 -6.75 -7.07 1.11
CA ALA A 105 -5.99 -8.08 1.82
C ALA A 105 -5.64 -9.29 0.93
N GLY A 106 -4.55 -9.97 1.26
CA GLY A 106 -4.29 -11.33 0.80
C GLY A 106 -5.19 -12.34 1.51
N PRO A 107 -4.99 -13.65 1.26
CA PRO A 107 -5.80 -14.70 1.88
C PRO A 107 -5.81 -14.62 3.42
N PRO A 108 -6.96 -14.89 4.08
CA PRO A 108 -7.06 -14.86 5.54
C PRO A 108 -6.08 -15.77 6.29
N SER A 109 -5.54 -16.78 5.62
CA SER A 109 -4.52 -17.67 6.21
C SER A 109 -3.22 -16.95 6.62
N HIS A 110 -2.98 -15.76 6.05
CA HIS A 110 -1.82 -14.92 6.37
C HIS A 110 -2.12 -13.47 5.96
N TRP A 111 -2.96 -12.81 6.73
CA TRP A 111 -3.42 -11.44 6.51
C TRP A 111 -2.32 -10.50 6.02
N ARG A 112 -2.15 -10.39 4.71
CA ARG A 112 -1.25 -9.42 4.10
C ARG A 112 -2.07 -8.25 3.59
N LEU A 113 -2.05 -7.15 4.33
CA LEU A 113 -2.79 -5.96 3.97
C LEU A 113 -2.04 -5.15 2.90
N GLY A 114 -2.77 -4.68 1.90
CA GLY A 114 -2.28 -3.70 0.95
C GLY A 114 -2.31 -2.31 1.57
N ASN A 115 -1.24 -1.53 1.40
CA ASN A 115 -1.12 -0.19 1.96
C ASN A 115 -1.45 0.94 0.96
N PHE A 116 -1.74 0.59 -0.29
CA PHE A 116 -2.02 1.53 -1.37
C PHE A 116 -3.42 2.16 -1.32
N PHE A 117 -4.33 1.56 -0.55
CA PHE A 117 -5.67 2.04 -0.28
C PHE A 117 -6.09 1.65 1.14
N LEU A 118 -6.26 2.66 1.98
CA LEU A 118 -6.67 2.48 3.37
C LEU A 118 -7.84 3.41 3.67
N ILE A 119 -8.85 2.93 4.37
CA ILE A 119 -9.90 3.77 4.96
C ILE A 119 -9.87 3.55 6.47
N ALA A 120 -9.89 4.62 7.23
CA ALA A 120 -9.94 4.53 8.69
C ALA A 120 -10.79 5.65 9.29
N HIS A 121 -11.66 5.31 10.23
CA HIS A 121 -12.32 6.30 11.05
C HIS A 121 -11.31 6.99 11.98
N ALA A 122 -11.55 8.25 12.33
CA ALA A 122 -10.73 8.97 13.27
C ALA A 122 -10.58 8.19 14.59
N GLY A 123 -9.34 8.07 15.06
CA GLY A 123 -9.05 7.34 16.30
C GLY A 123 -9.08 5.80 16.18
N ASN A 124 -9.11 5.24 14.97
CA ASN A 124 -9.08 3.79 14.77
C ASN A 124 -7.90 3.13 15.50
N ALA A 125 -8.19 2.05 16.24
CA ALA A 125 -7.20 1.42 17.11
C ALA A 125 -6.09 0.69 16.32
N PHE A 126 -6.41 0.10 15.15
CA PHE A 126 -5.39 -0.52 14.30
C PHE A 126 -4.40 0.51 13.77
N ILE A 127 -4.89 1.64 13.25
CA ILE A 127 -4.03 2.73 12.74
C ILE A 127 -3.15 3.33 13.84
N ARG A 128 -3.69 3.50 15.06
CA ARG A 128 -2.88 3.96 16.21
C ARG A 128 -1.76 2.99 16.53
N ALA A 129 -2.09 1.70 16.65
CA ALA A 129 -1.09 0.67 16.94
C ALA A 129 -0.03 0.57 15.83
N LEU A 130 -0.43 0.74 14.57
CA LEU A 130 0.50 0.74 13.43
C LEU A 130 1.43 1.95 13.47
N ASP A 131 0.93 3.16 13.73
CA ASP A 131 1.81 4.35 13.86
C ASP A 131 2.79 4.21 15.04
N ASP A 132 2.33 3.66 16.18
CA ASP A 132 3.20 3.40 17.33
C ASP A 132 4.29 2.37 16.98
N ALA A 133 3.96 1.32 16.21
CA ALA A 133 4.92 0.34 15.71
C ALA A 133 5.91 0.96 14.71
N ILE A 134 5.45 1.84 13.82
CA ILE A 134 6.28 2.59 12.88
C ILE A 134 7.28 3.47 13.63
N ARG A 135 6.83 4.23 14.64
CA ARG A 135 7.72 5.07 15.49
C ARG A 135 8.75 4.22 16.24
N ALA A 136 8.35 3.06 16.76
CA ALA A 136 9.25 2.14 17.43
C ALA A 136 10.28 1.50 16.49
N TYR A 137 9.92 1.35 15.22
CA TYR A 137 10.81 0.81 14.18
C TYR A 137 11.79 1.88 13.68
N TRP A 138 11.31 3.07 13.32
CA TRP A 138 12.10 4.15 12.74
C TRP A 138 12.76 5.04 13.81
N THR A 139 13.69 4.47 14.58
CA THR A 139 14.48 5.21 15.59
C THR A 139 15.75 5.83 15.00
N HIS A 140 16.15 5.40 13.81
CA HIS A 140 17.31 5.89 13.05
C HIS A 140 17.06 5.66 11.55
N PRO A 141 17.76 6.37 10.66
CA PRO A 141 17.63 6.16 9.22
C PRO A 141 18.16 4.78 8.83
N ARG A 142 17.47 4.12 7.90
CA ARG A 142 17.83 2.80 7.39
C ARG A 142 17.90 2.86 5.87
N GLN A 143 18.73 2.03 5.28
CA GLN A 143 18.87 1.90 3.83
C GLN A 143 17.90 0.83 3.30
N LEU A 144 17.31 1.09 2.13
CA LEU A 144 16.52 0.07 1.47
C LEU A 144 17.41 -1.13 1.13
N TYR A 145 16.97 -2.33 1.56
CA TYR A 145 17.63 -3.56 1.16
C TYR A 145 17.42 -3.79 -0.34
N ASP A 146 18.40 -3.39 -1.15
CA ASP A 146 18.40 -3.67 -2.58
C ASP A 146 19.03 -5.03 -2.82
N LEU A 147 18.23 -5.97 -3.31
CA LEU A 147 18.69 -7.31 -3.68
C LEU A 147 19.78 -7.30 -4.76
N ARG A 148 19.93 -6.18 -5.48
CA ARG A 148 20.99 -5.97 -6.47
C ARG A 148 22.29 -5.52 -5.83
N ILE A 149 22.24 -4.85 -4.69
CA ILE A 149 23.41 -4.43 -3.90
C ILE A 149 23.71 -5.56 -2.93
N GLN A 150 24.78 -6.30 -3.15
CA GLN A 150 25.13 -7.42 -2.30
C GLN A 150 25.60 -6.93 -0.93
N PRO A 151 24.87 -7.24 0.17
CA PRO A 151 25.52 -7.15 1.47
C PRO A 151 26.67 -8.17 1.51
N THR A 152 27.73 -7.82 2.21
CA THR A 152 28.88 -8.71 2.48
C THR A 152 28.44 -9.82 3.43
N TRP A 153 27.70 -10.79 2.92
CA TRP A 153 27.38 -12.02 3.65
C TRP A 153 28.57 -12.99 3.56
N PRO A 154 28.74 -13.89 4.53
CA PRO A 154 29.84 -14.83 4.51
C PRO A 154 29.93 -15.58 3.17
N PRO A 155 31.15 -15.84 2.65
CA PRO A 155 31.32 -16.56 1.39
C PRO A 155 30.62 -17.93 1.44
N GLY A 156 29.91 -18.29 0.38
CA GLY A 156 29.21 -19.57 0.22
C GLY A 156 27.70 -19.56 0.41
N LYS A 157 27.11 -18.58 1.13
CA LYS A 157 25.63 -18.48 1.28
C LYS A 157 24.95 -17.54 0.27
N LYS A 158 25.72 -16.79 -0.51
CA LYS A 158 25.25 -15.77 -1.44
C LYS A 158 24.37 -16.29 -2.59
N LEU A 159 24.69 -17.50 -3.08
CA LEU A 159 24.07 -18.00 -4.32
C LEU A 159 22.66 -18.52 -4.13
N THR A 160 22.39 -19.12 -2.98
CA THR A 160 21.13 -19.84 -2.74
C THR A 160 19.97 -18.87 -2.47
N ILE A 161 20.19 -17.83 -1.67
CA ILE A 161 19.14 -16.83 -1.36
C ILE A 161 18.87 -15.93 -2.56
N ARG A 162 19.94 -15.50 -3.28
CA ARG A 162 19.79 -14.69 -4.49
C ARG A 162 19.08 -15.45 -5.63
N ALA A 163 19.45 -16.70 -5.86
CA ALA A 163 18.82 -17.55 -6.87
C ALA A 163 17.35 -17.84 -6.55
N LEU A 164 17.02 -18.01 -5.28
CA LEU A 164 15.65 -18.21 -4.80
C LEU A 164 14.80 -16.94 -4.92
N LEU A 165 15.36 -15.76 -4.62
CA LEU A 165 14.65 -14.48 -4.67
C LEU A 165 14.51 -13.93 -6.10
N THR A 166 15.46 -14.27 -7.01
CA THR A 166 15.47 -13.72 -8.39
C THR A 166 14.78 -14.63 -9.42
N LYS A 167 14.54 -15.89 -9.14
CA LYS A 167 13.95 -16.84 -10.10
C LYS A 167 12.44 -17.01 -10.01
N GLY A 168 11.69 -15.95 -9.78
CA GLY A 168 10.22 -16.00 -9.85
C GLY A 168 9.53 -16.71 -8.69
N MET A 169 10.26 -17.18 -7.69
CA MET A 169 9.71 -17.72 -6.44
C MET A 169 9.35 -16.59 -5.44
N GLY A 170 9.45 -15.31 -5.87
CA GLY A 170 9.38 -14.15 -5.00
C GLY A 170 8.10 -14.06 -4.16
N LYS A 171 6.92 -14.22 -4.76
CA LYS A 171 5.66 -14.21 -3.99
C LYS A 171 5.52 -15.44 -3.09
N GLY A 172 5.67 -16.64 -3.65
CA GLY A 172 5.53 -17.89 -2.89
C GLY A 172 6.62 -18.09 -1.84
N TYR A 173 7.80 -17.54 -2.04
CA TYR A 173 8.91 -17.66 -1.11
C TYR A 173 8.82 -16.69 0.06
N LEU A 174 8.36 -15.45 -0.16
CA LEU A 174 7.96 -14.53 0.90
C LEU A 174 6.85 -15.17 1.75
N ASP A 175 5.86 -15.80 1.14
CA ASP A 175 4.80 -16.52 1.83
C ASP A 175 5.32 -17.74 2.59
N PHE A 176 6.32 -18.47 2.07
CA PHE A 176 6.97 -19.57 2.74
C PHE A 176 7.81 -19.10 3.94
N PHE A 177 8.62 -18.05 3.79
CA PHE A 177 9.44 -17.52 4.88
C PHE A 177 8.62 -16.82 5.95
N THR A 178 7.56 -16.10 5.59
CA THR A 178 6.63 -15.51 6.56
C THR A 178 5.91 -16.59 7.36
N ARG A 179 5.68 -17.75 6.78
CA ARG A 179 5.05 -18.89 7.46
C ARG A 179 5.97 -19.64 8.42
N TRP A 180 7.28 -19.75 8.12
CA TRP A 180 8.22 -20.60 8.86
C TRP A 180 9.24 -19.82 9.68
N ARG A 181 9.56 -18.59 9.28
CA ARG A 181 10.55 -17.74 9.92
C ARG A 181 10.10 -16.27 9.95
N ALA A 182 8.84 -16.05 10.28
CA ALA A 182 8.25 -14.73 10.45
C ALA A 182 9.09 -13.82 11.37
N ASP A 183 9.70 -14.41 12.42
CA ASP A 183 10.63 -13.77 13.34
C ASP A 183 11.84 -13.12 12.68
N LEU A 184 12.32 -13.65 11.56
CA LEU A 184 13.49 -13.11 10.83
C LEU A 184 13.11 -12.08 9.77
N LEU A 185 11.88 -12.11 9.30
CA LEU A 185 11.39 -11.24 8.24
C LEU A 185 10.61 -10.03 8.77
N TYR A 186 10.11 -10.09 9.99
CA TYR A 186 9.47 -8.94 10.59
C TYR A 186 10.50 -7.85 10.88
N PRO A 187 10.32 -6.63 10.32
CA PRO A 187 11.23 -5.52 10.55
C PRO A 187 11.46 -5.23 12.04
N VAL A 188 10.47 -5.51 12.88
CA VAL A 188 10.52 -5.29 14.32
C VAL A 188 11.07 -6.47 15.11
N SER A 189 11.52 -7.55 14.47
CA SER A 189 12.29 -8.59 15.14
C SER A 189 13.57 -8.01 15.77
N PRO A 190 14.16 -8.64 16.79
CA PRO A 190 15.41 -8.16 17.37
C PRO A 190 16.51 -7.90 16.34
N LEU A 191 16.57 -8.70 15.29
CA LEU A 191 17.50 -8.52 14.17
C LEU A 191 17.11 -7.35 13.27
N GLY A 192 15.81 -7.16 13.00
CA GLY A 192 15.31 -6.03 12.22
C GLY A 192 15.49 -4.69 12.93
N ARG A 193 15.32 -4.64 14.24
CA ARG A 193 15.50 -3.42 15.05
C ARG A 193 16.95 -2.93 15.12
N GLN A 194 17.92 -3.84 15.02
CA GLN A 194 19.35 -3.52 15.08
C GLN A 194 19.97 -3.29 13.71
N GLY A 195 19.21 -3.56 12.63
CA GLY A 195 19.75 -3.50 11.26
C GLY A 195 19.70 -2.09 10.67
N ASP A 196 20.72 -1.75 9.88
CA ASP A 196 20.78 -0.52 9.10
C ASP A 196 20.00 -0.61 7.77
N TYR A 197 19.28 -1.71 7.56
CA TYR A 197 18.55 -1.99 6.34
C TYR A 197 17.08 -2.28 6.62
N PHE A 198 16.22 -1.97 5.64
CA PHE A 198 14.80 -2.33 5.69
C PHE A 198 14.36 -2.97 4.37
N PRO A 199 13.41 -3.93 4.39
CA PRO A 199 12.86 -4.53 3.18
C PRO A 199 11.83 -3.59 2.54
N TYR A 200 11.62 -3.71 1.22
CA TYR A 200 10.66 -2.89 0.48
C TYR A 200 9.23 -2.96 1.07
N PHE A 201 8.81 -4.11 1.55
CA PHE A 201 7.47 -4.33 2.14
C PHE A 201 7.46 -4.20 3.68
N TRP A 202 8.32 -3.37 4.25
CA TRP A 202 8.48 -3.22 5.70
C TRP A 202 7.18 -2.89 6.44
N GLU A 203 6.33 -2.02 5.86
CA GLU A 203 5.06 -1.62 6.48
C GLU A 203 4.08 -2.79 6.53
N GLN A 204 3.97 -3.57 5.45
CA GLN A 204 3.15 -4.77 5.42
C GLN A 204 3.63 -5.80 6.45
N TYR A 205 4.93 -5.92 6.69
CA TYR A 205 5.46 -6.80 7.73
C TYR A 205 5.12 -6.30 9.14
N LEU A 206 5.12 -4.98 9.37
CA LEU A 206 4.63 -4.41 10.63
C LEU A 206 3.15 -4.69 10.85
N MET A 207 2.32 -4.51 9.81
CA MET A 207 0.91 -4.87 9.87
C MET A 207 0.70 -6.34 10.21
N MET A 208 1.41 -7.25 9.53
CA MET A 208 1.34 -8.68 9.82
C MET A 208 1.75 -9.01 11.25
N GLN A 209 2.82 -8.39 11.74
CA GLN A 209 3.27 -8.60 13.12
C GLN A 209 2.24 -8.09 14.13
N LEU A 210 1.64 -6.93 13.90
CA LEU A 210 0.57 -6.42 14.75
C LEU A 210 -0.62 -7.40 14.80
N ILE A 211 -1.03 -7.92 13.65
CA ILE A 211 -2.11 -8.92 13.57
C ILE A 211 -1.75 -10.17 14.35
N ASP A 212 -0.47 -10.59 14.34
CA ASP A 212 -0.03 -11.79 15.04
C ASP A 212 0.13 -11.58 16.55
N THR A 213 0.51 -10.39 17.00
CA THR A 213 0.93 -10.13 18.38
C THR A 213 -0.06 -9.31 19.20
N ASP A 214 -0.94 -8.52 18.55
CA ASP A 214 -1.95 -7.69 19.22
C ASP A 214 -3.36 -8.26 18.95
N PRO A 215 -4.04 -8.85 19.96
CA PRO A 215 -5.39 -9.38 19.79
C PRO A 215 -6.43 -8.35 19.35
N LYS A 216 -6.27 -7.06 19.69
CA LYS A 216 -7.18 -5.99 19.27
C LYS A 216 -6.99 -5.67 17.79
N ALA A 217 -5.74 -5.56 17.35
CA ALA A 217 -5.42 -5.37 15.94
C ALA A 217 -5.93 -6.54 15.09
N ARG A 218 -5.73 -7.77 15.55
CA ARG A 218 -6.26 -8.98 14.93
C ARG A 218 -7.78 -8.94 14.80
N ALA A 219 -8.50 -8.66 15.90
CA ALA A 219 -9.96 -8.63 15.90
C ALA A 219 -10.52 -7.60 14.91
N ILE A 220 -9.88 -6.44 14.73
CA ILE A 220 -10.26 -5.44 13.75
C ILE A 220 -10.12 -6.01 12.33
N VAL A 221 -8.98 -6.62 12.01
CA VAL A 221 -8.71 -7.14 10.67
C VAL A 221 -9.58 -8.34 10.33
N GLU A 222 -9.82 -9.26 11.28
CA GLU A 222 -10.69 -10.42 11.09
C GLU A 222 -12.18 -10.03 10.91
N ALA A 223 -12.58 -8.88 11.46
CA ALA A 223 -13.95 -8.38 11.37
C ALA A 223 -14.16 -7.33 10.25
N MET A 224 -13.11 -6.87 9.59
CA MET A 224 -13.24 -5.95 8.45
C MET A 224 -13.84 -6.67 7.23
N THR A 225 -14.44 -5.91 6.32
CA THR A 225 -14.90 -6.45 5.05
C THR A 225 -13.71 -6.97 4.23
N TYR A 226 -13.73 -8.27 3.89
CA TYR A 226 -12.66 -8.88 3.11
C TYR A 226 -12.81 -8.58 1.61
N ARG A 227 -11.77 -8.01 1.01
CA ARG A 227 -11.62 -7.85 -0.44
C ARG A 227 -10.20 -8.24 -0.84
N HIS A 228 -10.09 -9.18 -1.77
CA HIS A 228 -8.78 -9.65 -2.21
C HIS A 228 -8.05 -8.54 -3.00
N HIS A 229 -6.77 -8.34 -2.70
CA HIS A 229 -5.97 -7.28 -3.32
C HIS A 229 -5.79 -7.46 -4.84
N ASP A 230 -5.88 -8.68 -5.38
CA ASP A 230 -5.80 -8.90 -6.83
C ASP A 230 -6.97 -8.25 -7.58
N LEU A 231 -8.13 -8.05 -6.94
CA LEU A 231 -9.29 -7.43 -7.58
C LEU A 231 -9.00 -6.00 -8.07
N CYS A 232 -8.20 -5.25 -7.34
CA CYS A 232 -7.79 -3.90 -7.72
C CYS A 232 -6.54 -3.87 -8.62
N HIS A 233 -5.90 -5.01 -8.88
CA HIS A 233 -4.77 -5.13 -9.80
C HIS A 233 -5.15 -5.82 -11.13
N MET A 234 -6.44 -6.04 -11.38
CA MET A 234 -6.89 -6.80 -12.54
C MET A 234 -6.42 -6.21 -13.88
N VAL A 235 -6.38 -4.87 -13.99
CA VAL A 235 -5.88 -4.19 -15.21
C VAL A 235 -4.38 -4.44 -15.41
N GLN A 236 -3.58 -4.33 -14.34
CA GLN A 236 -2.14 -4.63 -14.41
C GLN A 236 -1.88 -6.10 -14.69
N ASN A 237 -2.58 -6.99 -13.98
CA ASN A 237 -2.43 -8.44 -14.15
C ASN A 237 -2.83 -8.87 -15.57
N ALA A 238 -3.91 -8.27 -16.11
CA ALA A 238 -4.33 -8.54 -17.49
C ALA A 238 -3.24 -8.14 -18.50
N ARG A 239 -2.64 -6.95 -18.31
CA ARG A 239 -1.55 -6.49 -19.19
C ARG A 239 -0.31 -7.39 -19.12
N GLU A 240 0.07 -7.81 -17.91
CA GLU A 240 1.21 -8.72 -17.72
C GLU A 240 0.95 -10.10 -18.36
N HIS A 241 -0.29 -10.58 -18.30
CA HIS A 241 -0.66 -11.92 -18.76
C HIS A 241 -0.93 -11.99 -20.27
N PHE A 242 -1.64 -11.00 -20.82
CA PHE A 242 -2.09 -11.00 -22.21
C PHE A 242 -1.28 -10.09 -23.15
N GLY A 243 -0.27 -9.36 -22.62
CA GLY A 243 0.52 -8.43 -23.42
C GLY A 243 -0.35 -7.38 -24.12
N PRO A 244 -0.13 -7.10 -25.45
CA PRO A 244 -0.90 -6.10 -26.19
C PRO A 244 -2.41 -6.39 -26.29
N ASP A 245 -2.81 -7.65 -26.22
CA ASP A 245 -4.21 -8.07 -26.33
C ASP A 245 -5.03 -7.82 -25.05
N PHE A 246 -4.41 -7.36 -23.96
CA PHE A 246 -5.08 -7.11 -22.69
C PHE A 246 -6.24 -6.12 -22.80
N VAL A 247 -6.21 -5.19 -23.76
CA VAL A 247 -7.24 -4.17 -23.96
C VAL A 247 -8.65 -4.78 -24.07
N ARG A 248 -8.76 -5.98 -24.67
CA ARG A 248 -10.03 -6.71 -24.77
C ARG A 248 -10.61 -7.16 -23.43
N THR A 249 -9.75 -7.29 -22.40
CA THR A 249 -10.15 -7.72 -21.05
C THR A 249 -10.42 -6.54 -20.10
N VAL A 250 -10.03 -5.32 -20.48
CA VAL A 250 -10.18 -4.12 -19.66
C VAL A 250 -11.61 -3.90 -19.18
N PRO A 251 -12.67 -4.01 -20.01
CA PRO A 251 -14.03 -3.79 -19.55
C PRO A 251 -14.47 -4.73 -18.41
N MET A 252 -13.95 -5.97 -18.41
CA MET A 252 -14.20 -6.92 -17.32
C MET A 252 -13.31 -6.60 -16.11
N ALA A 253 -12.05 -6.28 -16.31
CA ALA A 253 -11.12 -5.95 -15.24
C ALA A 253 -11.58 -4.72 -14.43
N LEU A 254 -12.13 -3.70 -15.09
CA LEU A 254 -12.66 -2.50 -14.45
C LEU A 254 -13.91 -2.77 -13.57
N ARG A 255 -14.59 -3.90 -13.74
CA ARG A 255 -15.76 -4.25 -12.92
C ARG A 255 -15.42 -5.01 -11.66
N CYS A 256 -14.19 -5.47 -11.50
CA CYS A 256 -13.82 -6.34 -10.39
C CYS A 256 -13.67 -5.62 -9.05
N SER A 257 -13.55 -4.28 -9.05
CA SER A 257 -13.33 -3.48 -7.85
C SER A 257 -13.71 -2.03 -8.11
N PRO A 258 -14.13 -1.26 -7.09
CA PRO A 258 -14.41 0.17 -7.23
C PRO A 258 -13.16 1.03 -7.51
N VAL A 259 -11.98 0.42 -7.44
CA VAL A 259 -10.70 1.08 -7.74
C VAL A 259 -9.77 0.13 -8.49
N GLN A 260 -8.90 0.66 -9.37
CA GLN A 260 -7.85 -0.10 -10.04
C GLN A 260 -6.48 0.54 -9.80
N LYS A 261 -5.51 -0.26 -9.40
CA LYS A 261 -4.12 0.19 -9.22
C LYS A 261 -3.40 0.17 -10.56
N LEU A 262 -2.83 1.29 -10.96
CA LEU A 262 -2.08 1.44 -12.19
C LEU A 262 -0.57 1.61 -11.91
N ASP A 263 0.28 1.32 -12.90
CA ASP A 263 1.70 1.71 -12.90
C ASP A 263 1.86 3.00 -13.71
N TRP A 264 2.36 4.05 -13.09
CA TRP A 264 2.56 5.35 -13.71
C TRP A 264 3.59 5.38 -14.84
N ARG A 265 4.45 4.35 -14.91
CA ARG A 265 5.48 4.21 -15.96
C ARG A 265 4.92 3.64 -17.25
N VAL A 266 3.68 3.19 -17.22
CA VAL A 266 3.00 2.59 -18.37
C VAL A 266 2.16 3.66 -19.07
N ASP A 267 2.30 3.75 -20.38
CA ASP A 267 1.37 4.48 -21.22
C ASP A 267 0.11 3.63 -21.40
N TRP A 268 -0.93 3.97 -20.62
CA TRP A 268 -2.18 3.22 -20.59
C TRP A 268 -3.10 3.66 -21.71
N PRO A 269 -3.70 2.73 -22.47
CA PRO A 269 -4.66 3.07 -23.51
C PRO A 269 -5.94 3.69 -22.93
N PRO A 270 -6.67 4.51 -23.72
CA PRO A 270 -7.87 5.21 -23.26
C PRO A 270 -8.94 4.32 -22.63
N GLU A 271 -9.04 3.08 -23.06
CA GLU A 271 -10.00 2.09 -22.55
C GLU A 271 -9.83 1.80 -21.06
N VAL A 272 -8.61 1.93 -20.52
CA VAL A 272 -8.33 1.77 -19.08
C VAL A 272 -9.00 2.88 -18.27
N PHE A 273 -9.18 4.04 -18.87
CA PHE A 273 -9.83 5.18 -18.23
C PHE A 273 -11.33 5.28 -18.52
N ALA A 274 -11.92 4.32 -19.24
CA ALA A 274 -13.36 4.26 -19.42
C ALA A 274 -14.07 3.96 -18.09
N LEU A 275 -15.25 4.58 -17.88
CA LEU A 275 -16.08 4.27 -16.73
C LEU A 275 -17.08 3.16 -17.10
N PRO A 276 -17.06 2.03 -16.42
CA PRO A 276 -18.12 1.03 -16.54
C PRO A 276 -19.41 1.57 -15.91
N ALA A 277 -20.57 0.95 -16.25
CA ALA A 277 -21.81 1.27 -15.57
C ALA A 277 -21.67 0.95 -14.06
N GLU A 278 -22.08 1.87 -13.19
CA GLU A 278 -21.89 1.77 -11.74
C GLU A 278 -22.43 0.44 -11.17
N GLU A 279 -23.65 0.06 -11.58
CA GLU A 279 -24.30 -1.18 -11.13
C GLU A 279 -23.58 -2.46 -11.56
N SER A 280 -22.62 -2.34 -12.47
CA SER A 280 -21.80 -3.47 -12.95
C SER A 280 -20.52 -3.68 -12.15
N ILE A 281 -20.17 -2.76 -11.25
CA ILE A 281 -18.94 -2.81 -10.46
C ILE A 281 -19.19 -3.60 -9.17
N LEU A 282 -18.30 -4.53 -8.86
CA LEU A 282 -18.35 -5.34 -7.65
C LEU A 282 -17.86 -4.53 -6.44
N ILE A 283 -18.74 -4.41 -5.43
CA ILE A 283 -18.47 -3.77 -4.14
C ILE A 283 -18.24 -4.81 -3.06
#